data_a22a6732ae91554e55458d83c076deed
#
_entry.id   a22a6732ae91554e55458d83c076deed
#
_cell.length_a   1.000
_cell.length_b   1.000
_cell.length_c   1.000
_cell.angle_alpha   90.00
_cell.angle_beta   90.00
_cell.angle_gamma   90.00
#
_symmetry.space_group_name_H-M   'P 1'
#
loop_
_entity.id
_entity.type
_entity.pdbx_description
1 polymer ?
#
loop_
_entity_poly.entity_id
_entity_poly.type
_entity_poly.pdbx_seq_one_letter_code
_entity_poly.pdbx_strand_id
1 'polypeptide(L)'
;MKRNIILIMTLLALSIAYADRENDLPANLNSAFTLGAKNSSSLQVNFTLPEYTLQEETQGETVYRKIELPLSGTLLDSGMPELPVICTSIAIPCKGTVNFEVLTTRQTVIPDFLPYPVQQGNNLESPKSFVINNSYYNSGGTYPETLMEISEPSILRDFRIITIQINPFAYNAQSGDLTVYQDISFRLNFTDEQGINELVSEPTNISASFGKIYESIILNFNDYRNTMVANTPPRYLIIYGNNTDTNFANALNEYVLWKKQKGADVMVASTATSEAGNSTTSIKNYIQNKYNNVETRPDFVVFIGDTVGSYTIPYYTQSSGATDYNYTFLAGSDQLGDCFIGRISVENLSQFLVVLNKIYLYERDINIANASWLNRMMLSGDNAPSGISTMYIQKYIKEMSLLTNPDYTFTEDYGSSPNYSVINQTLNQGVGFYSFRGYIDWV
;
A
#
# COMPACT_ATOMS: atom_id res chain seq x y z
N MET A 1 18.25 41.49 25.73
CA MET A 1 18.66 41.18 24.37
C MET A 1 19.33 39.80 24.18
N LYS A 2 19.99 39.20 25.14
CA LYS A 2 20.66 37.89 24.99
C LYS A 2 19.73 36.66 25.00
N ARG A 3 18.51 36.78 25.51
CA ARG A 3 17.56 35.64 25.65
C ARG A 3 16.78 35.34 24.34
N ASN A 4 16.61 36.33 23.48
CA ASN A 4 15.89 36.16 22.21
C ASN A 4 16.78 35.63 21.08
N ILE A 5 18.12 35.79 21.19
CA ILE A 5 19.09 35.29 20.21
C ILE A 5 19.26 33.79 20.36
N ILE A 6 19.17 33.23 21.56
CA ILE A 6 19.28 31.80 21.83
C ILE A 6 18.01 31.06 21.31
N LEU A 7 16.83 31.68 21.40
CA LEU A 7 15.58 31.10 20.90
C LEU A 7 15.55 31.06 19.35
N ILE A 8 16.10 32.08 18.70
CA ILE A 8 16.20 32.13 17.23
C ILE A 8 17.25 31.15 16.72
N MET A 9 18.36 30.95 17.42
CA MET A 9 19.37 29.95 17.06
C MET A 9 18.86 28.50 17.26
N THR A 10 18.07 28.24 18.30
CA THR A 10 17.46 26.91 18.49
C THR A 10 16.38 26.63 17.46
N LEU A 11 15.58 27.61 17.05
CA LEU A 11 14.61 27.45 15.95
C LEU A 11 15.31 27.28 14.59
N LEU A 12 16.41 27.99 14.33
CA LEU A 12 17.20 27.81 13.11
C LEU A 12 17.91 26.44 13.07
N ALA A 13 18.45 25.97 14.22
CA ALA A 13 19.07 24.66 14.33
C ALA A 13 18.04 23.52 14.18
N LEU A 14 16.80 23.69 14.69
CA LEU A 14 15.71 22.75 14.44
C LEU A 14 15.26 22.75 12.96
N SER A 15 15.21 23.90 12.30
CA SER A 15 14.84 23.99 10.88
C SER A 15 15.92 23.39 9.96
N ILE A 16 17.19 23.53 10.31
CA ILE A 16 18.30 22.92 9.58
C ILE A 16 18.32 21.40 9.81
N ALA A 17 18.07 20.93 11.04
CA ALA A 17 17.94 19.50 11.32
C ALA A 17 16.71 18.84 10.64
N TYR A 18 15.65 19.61 10.42
CA TYR A 18 14.48 19.13 9.67
C TYR A 18 14.73 19.10 8.15
N ALA A 19 15.46 20.09 7.62
CA ALA A 19 15.81 20.15 6.20
C ALA A 19 16.81 19.05 5.81
N ASP A 20 17.78 18.72 6.68
CA ASP A 20 18.72 17.62 6.43
C ASP A 20 18.04 16.23 6.48
N ARG A 21 16.95 16.07 7.25
CA ARG A 21 16.22 14.80 7.33
C ARG A 21 15.25 14.55 6.19
N GLU A 22 14.76 15.59 5.51
CA GLU A 22 13.96 15.44 4.28
C GLU A 22 14.79 14.80 3.15
N ASN A 23 16.13 14.95 3.20
CA ASN A 23 17.06 14.34 2.25
C ASN A 23 17.47 12.91 2.64
N ASP A 24 17.19 12.46 3.87
CA ASP A 24 17.46 11.10 4.35
C ASP A 24 16.25 10.16 4.24
N LEU A 25 15.10 10.64 3.74
CA LEU A 25 13.99 9.76 3.39
C LEU A 25 14.45 8.86 2.24
N PRO A 26 14.24 7.54 2.33
CA PRO A 26 14.59 6.63 1.25
C PRO A 26 13.98 7.16 -0.05
N ALA A 27 14.81 7.32 -1.08
CA ALA A 27 14.36 7.78 -2.37
C ALA A 27 13.17 6.92 -2.82
N ASN A 28 12.06 7.59 -3.19
CA ASN A 28 10.96 6.87 -3.82
C ASN A 28 11.55 6.19 -5.08
N LEU A 29 11.31 4.88 -5.27
CA LEU A 29 11.80 4.15 -6.45
C LEU A 29 11.35 4.78 -7.77
N ASN A 30 10.29 5.59 -7.76
CA ASN A 30 9.92 6.41 -8.91
C ASN A 30 11.05 7.37 -9.33
N SER A 31 11.97 7.73 -8.44
CA SER A 31 13.14 8.54 -8.78
C SER A 31 14.15 7.83 -9.70
N ALA A 32 14.10 6.50 -9.78
CA ALA A 32 14.86 5.72 -10.76
C ALA A 32 14.35 5.90 -12.20
N PHE A 33 13.16 6.49 -12.38
CA PHE A 33 12.52 6.68 -13.67
C PHE A 33 12.39 8.16 -14.01
N THR A 34 12.61 8.49 -15.28
CA THR A 34 12.35 9.81 -15.84
C THR A 34 11.52 9.71 -17.10
N LEU A 35 10.60 10.67 -17.28
CA LEU A 35 9.80 10.74 -18.49
C LEU A 35 10.58 11.47 -19.59
N GLY A 36 10.58 10.90 -20.78
CA GLY A 36 11.17 11.46 -21.99
C GLY A 36 10.14 12.06 -22.93
N ALA A 37 10.37 11.92 -24.23
CA ALA A 37 9.48 12.43 -25.27
C ALA A 37 8.08 11.79 -25.18
N LYS A 38 7.05 12.61 -25.31
CA LYS A 38 5.64 12.21 -25.27
C LYS A 38 4.88 12.77 -26.45
N ASN A 39 4.02 11.97 -27.05
CA ASN A 39 3.01 12.38 -28.02
C ASN A 39 1.71 11.59 -27.79
N SER A 40 0.73 11.73 -28.69
CA SER A 40 -0.57 11.05 -28.54
C SER A 40 -0.49 9.52 -28.62
N SER A 41 0.53 8.96 -29.26
CA SER A 41 0.68 7.54 -29.52
C SER A 41 1.88 6.90 -28.81
N SER A 42 2.68 7.66 -28.07
CA SER A 42 3.84 7.09 -27.39
C SER A 42 4.33 7.93 -26.22
N LEU A 43 4.98 7.23 -25.27
CA LEU A 43 5.68 7.84 -24.13
C LEU A 43 7.03 7.16 -23.96
N GLN A 44 8.10 7.94 -24.02
CA GLN A 44 9.44 7.45 -23.68
C GLN A 44 9.66 7.50 -22.17
N VAL A 45 10.27 6.47 -21.63
CA VAL A 45 10.67 6.38 -20.22
C VAL A 45 12.13 5.96 -20.16
N ASN A 46 12.87 6.58 -19.25
CA ASN A 46 14.25 6.21 -19.00
C ASN A 46 14.35 5.72 -17.55
N PHE A 47 15.07 4.65 -17.36
CA PHE A 47 15.39 4.06 -16.08
C PHE A 47 16.88 4.18 -15.83
N THR A 48 17.27 4.57 -14.62
CA THR A 48 18.66 4.54 -14.13
C THR A 48 18.69 3.75 -12.83
N LEU A 49 19.55 2.74 -12.77
CA LEU A 49 19.70 1.88 -11.60
C LEU A 49 20.21 2.69 -10.41
N PRO A 50 19.48 2.69 -9.27
CA PRO A 50 19.95 3.29 -8.03
C PRO A 50 21.19 2.59 -7.47
N GLU A 51 21.85 3.22 -6.50
CA GLU A 51 22.95 2.62 -5.78
C GLU A 51 22.52 1.32 -5.09
N TYR A 52 23.37 0.30 -5.18
CA TYR A 52 23.14 -1.00 -4.57
C TYR A 52 24.44 -1.49 -3.92
N THR A 53 24.34 -2.43 -2.99
CA THR A 53 25.50 -3.07 -2.35
C THR A 53 25.49 -4.57 -2.57
N LEU A 54 26.68 -5.16 -2.50
CA LEU A 54 26.85 -6.61 -2.58
C LEU A 54 27.27 -7.12 -1.20
N GLN A 55 26.57 -8.13 -0.72
CA GLN A 55 26.86 -8.80 0.54
C GLN A 55 27.22 -10.26 0.28
N GLU A 56 28.16 -10.78 1.06
CA GLU A 56 28.52 -12.20 1.03
C GLU A 56 27.71 -12.95 2.08
N GLU A 57 27.17 -14.08 1.67
CA GLU A 57 26.38 -14.99 2.51
C GLU A 57 26.96 -16.40 2.40
N THR A 58 27.42 -16.95 3.52
CA THR A 58 28.06 -18.29 3.52
C THR A 58 27.05 -19.36 3.90
N GLN A 59 26.94 -20.38 3.07
CA GLN A 59 26.13 -21.55 3.34
C GLN A 59 26.98 -22.84 3.22
N GLY A 60 27.31 -23.45 4.33
CA GLY A 60 28.29 -24.52 4.38
C GLY A 60 29.66 -24.03 3.96
N GLU A 61 30.26 -24.61 2.91
CA GLU A 61 31.51 -24.19 2.33
C GLU A 61 31.37 -23.23 1.14
N THR A 62 30.13 -22.93 0.73
CA THR A 62 29.84 -22.10 -0.44
C THR A 62 29.57 -20.65 -0.02
N VAL A 63 30.25 -19.71 -0.69
CA VAL A 63 29.99 -18.27 -0.53
C VAL A 63 29.12 -17.80 -1.68
N TYR A 64 27.94 -17.31 -1.34
CA TYR A 64 26.99 -16.67 -2.24
C TYR A 64 27.10 -15.16 -2.13
N ARG A 65 26.55 -14.44 -3.12
CA ARG A 65 26.42 -12.99 -3.10
C ARG A 65 24.96 -12.58 -3.16
N LYS A 66 24.57 -11.66 -2.28
CA LYS A 66 23.29 -10.98 -2.29
C LYS A 66 23.44 -9.57 -2.82
N ILE A 67 22.44 -9.13 -3.57
CA ILE A 67 22.34 -7.76 -4.04
C ILE A 67 21.33 -7.05 -3.15
N GLU A 68 21.77 -6.04 -2.42
CA GLU A 68 20.89 -5.19 -1.65
C GLU A 68 20.62 -3.90 -2.42
N LEU A 69 19.39 -3.73 -2.83
CA LEU A 69 18.88 -2.54 -3.49
C LEU A 69 17.73 -2.00 -2.64
N PRO A 70 17.88 -0.85 -1.99
CA PRO A 70 16.85 -0.29 -1.11
C PRO A 70 15.51 -0.12 -1.82
N LEU A 71 14.41 -0.41 -1.14
CA LEU A 71 13.02 -0.29 -1.63
C LEU A 71 12.66 -1.17 -2.84
N SER A 72 13.55 -2.04 -3.30
CA SER A 72 13.25 -2.96 -4.40
C SER A 72 12.35 -4.11 -3.95
N GLY A 73 11.62 -4.69 -4.90
CA GLY A 73 11.11 -6.06 -4.78
C GLY A 73 12.19 -7.08 -5.07
N THR A 74 11.82 -8.35 -5.03
CA THR A 74 12.70 -9.48 -5.33
C THR A 74 11.94 -10.52 -6.15
N LEU A 75 12.60 -11.18 -7.09
CA LEU A 75 12.06 -12.37 -7.72
C LEU A 75 11.86 -13.47 -6.66
N LEU A 76 10.76 -14.21 -6.73
CA LEU A 76 10.31 -15.09 -5.64
C LEU A 76 10.36 -16.58 -5.97
N ASP A 77 10.92 -16.98 -7.10
CA ASP A 77 11.02 -18.38 -7.51
C ASP A 77 11.95 -19.16 -6.57
N SER A 78 11.39 -20.02 -5.74
CA SER A 78 12.13 -20.74 -4.70
C SER A 78 13.34 -21.50 -5.25
N GLY A 79 14.51 -21.27 -4.68
CA GLY A 79 15.78 -21.87 -5.10
C GLY A 79 16.40 -21.27 -6.36
N MET A 80 15.74 -20.35 -7.04
CA MET A 80 16.32 -19.55 -8.14
C MET A 80 17.10 -18.34 -7.57
N PRO A 81 17.94 -17.67 -8.37
CA PRO A 81 18.66 -16.48 -7.92
C PRO A 81 17.78 -15.40 -7.29
N GLU A 82 18.12 -14.94 -6.09
CA GLU A 82 17.49 -13.84 -5.40
C GLU A 82 17.96 -12.51 -6.02
N LEU A 83 17.23 -12.03 -7.03
CA LEU A 83 17.59 -10.82 -7.77
C LEU A 83 16.54 -9.72 -7.53
N PRO A 84 17.00 -8.47 -7.24
CA PRO A 84 16.10 -7.35 -7.07
C PRO A 84 15.35 -6.98 -8.35
N VAL A 85 14.10 -6.53 -8.19
CA VAL A 85 13.27 -5.98 -9.25
C VAL A 85 12.76 -4.59 -8.85
N ILE A 86 12.58 -3.72 -9.82
CA ILE A 86 12.04 -2.38 -9.60
C ILE A 86 10.75 -2.24 -10.40
N CYS A 87 9.69 -1.84 -9.70
CA CYS A 87 8.37 -1.63 -10.31
C CYS A 87 7.96 -0.16 -10.21
N THR A 88 7.27 0.32 -11.24
CA THR A 88 6.56 1.61 -11.23
C THR A 88 5.25 1.48 -11.98
N SER A 89 4.26 2.34 -11.66
CA SER A 89 3.01 2.39 -12.40
C SER A 89 2.95 3.65 -13.26
N ILE A 90 2.37 3.52 -14.45
CA ILE A 90 2.18 4.62 -15.39
C ILE A 90 0.71 4.67 -15.81
N ALA A 91 0.12 5.86 -15.77
CA ALA A 91 -1.18 6.10 -16.38
C ALA A 91 -1.05 6.10 -17.92
N ILE A 92 -1.93 5.35 -18.55
CA ILE A 92 -2.00 5.18 -20.00
C ILE A 92 -3.32 5.76 -20.55
N PRO A 93 -3.45 5.98 -21.86
CA PRO A 93 -4.71 6.45 -22.45
C PRO A 93 -5.91 5.61 -22.02
N CYS A 94 -7.06 6.25 -21.90
CA CYS A 94 -8.31 5.61 -21.49
C CYS A 94 -8.71 4.44 -22.38
N LYS A 95 -8.29 4.46 -23.63
CA LYS A 95 -8.62 3.45 -24.64
C LYS A 95 -7.38 2.94 -25.35
N GLY A 96 -7.55 1.84 -26.07
CA GLY A 96 -6.52 1.28 -26.90
C GLY A 96 -5.65 0.23 -26.21
N THR A 97 -4.69 -0.31 -26.94
CA THR A 97 -3.70 -1.25 -26.42
C THR A 97 -2.38 -0.55 -26.14
N VAL A 98 -1.54 -1.18 -25.34
CA VAL A 98 -0.19 -0.72 -25.02
C VAL A 98 0.80 -1.85 -25.25
N ASN A 99 1.93 -1.51 -25.85
CA ASN A 99 3.11 -2.37 -25.93
C ASN A 99 4.36 -1.55 -25.65
N PHE A 100 5.51 -2.19 -25.56
CA PHE A 100 6.77 -1.48 -25.34
C PHE A 100 7.86 -1.92 -26.30
N GLU A 101 8.83 -1.04 -26.47
CA GLU A 101 10.05 -1.25 -27.24
C GLU A 101 11.24 -0.73 -26.45
N VAL A 102 12.25 -1.58 -26.22
CA VAL A 102 13.53 -1.16 -25.62
C VAL A 102 14.34 -0.44 -26.69
N LEU A 103 14.73 0.81 -26.42
CA LEU A 103 15.46 1.66 -27.35
C LEU A 103 16.96 1.52 -27.18
N THR A 104 17.44 1.64 -25.93
CA THR A 104 18.86 1.54 -25.58
C THR A 104 19.06 0.98 -24.19
N THR A 105 20.20 0.31 -24.00
CA THR A 105 20.66 -0.14 -22.69
C THR A 105 22.13 0.21 -22.49
N ARG A 106 22.51 0.51 -21.25
CA ARG A 106 23.91 0.52 -20.80
C ARG A 106 24.06 -0.54 -19.72
N GLN A 107 25.01 -1.44 -19.90
CA GLN A 107 25.19 -2.57 -18.99
C GLN A 107 26.67 -2.81 -18.70
N THR A 108 26.94 -3.46 -17.57
CA THR A 108 28.24 -4.01 -17.19
C THR A 108 28.10 -5.47 -16.79
N VAL A 109 29.20 -6.20 -16.78
CA VAL A 109 29.22 -7.61 -16.39
C VAL A 109 30.13 -7.78 -15.18
N ILE A 110 29.64 -8.46 -14.17
CA ILE A 110 30.43 -8.89 -13.01
C ILE A 110 30.69 -10.38 -13.16
N PRO A 111 31.93 -10.78 -13.43
CA PRO A 111 32.30 -12.20 -13.60
C PRO A 111 32.33 -12.91 -12.25
N ASP A 112 32.31 -14.23 -12.29
CA ASP A 112 32.43 -15.11 -11.12
C ASP A 112 31.43 -14.75 -10.00
N PHE A 113 30.20 -14.45 -10.37
CA PHE A 113 29.12 -14.10 -9.45
C PHE A 113 28.27 -15.33 -9.17
N LEU A 114 28.12 -15.69 -7.90
CA LEU A 114 27.22 -16.75 -7.48
C LEU A 114 26.08 -16.15 -6.64
N PRO A 115 24.90 -15.89 -7.21
CA PRO A 115 23.80 -15.27 -6.49
C PRO A 115 23.24 -16.21 -5.42
N TYR A 116 22.84 -15.62 -4.27
CA TYR A 116 22.12 -16.35 -3.24
C TYR A 116 20.76 -16.81 -3.77
N PRO A 117 20.35 -18.07 -3.51
CA PRO A 117 19.06 -18.53 -3.98
C PRO A 117 17.91 -18.07 -3.08
N VAL A 118 16.77 -17.78 -3.67
CA VAL A 118 15.53 -17.45 -2.95
C VAL A 118 15.20 -18.55 -1.96
N GLN A 119 15.13 -18.20 -0.67
CA GLN A 119 14.72 -19.10 0.38
C GLN A 119 13.25 -18.91 0.71
N GLN A 120 12.53 -20.00 0.95
CA GLN A 120 11.19 -19.91 1.53
C GLN A 120 11.31 -19.36 2.95
N GLY A 121 10.41 -18.45 3.33
CA GLY A 121 10.39 -17.83 4.66
C GLY A 121 10.58 -18.86 5.77
N ASN A 122 11.56 -18.63 6.64
CA ASN A 122 11.83 -19.50 7.77
C ASN A 122 10.75 -19.29 8.83
N ASN A 123 10.05 -20.34 9.14
CA ASN A 123 9.34 -20.44 10.40
C ASN A 123 10.38 -20.76 11.50
N LEU A 124 10.45 -19.93 12.55
CA LEU A 124 11.44 -20.11 13.64
C LEU A 124 11.32 -21.47 14.36
N GLU A 125 10.13 -22.07 14.32
CA GLU A 125 9.88 -23.40 14.94
C GLU A 125 10.38 -24.58 14.09
N SER A 126 10.61 -24.35 12.80
CA SER A 126 11.08 -25.38 11.88
C SER A 126 12.00 -24.74 10.85
N PRO A 127 13.30 -24.61 11.15
CA PRO A 127 14.25 -24.11 10.16
C PRO A 127 14.18 -25.01 8.93
N LYS A 128 13.77 -24.43 7.80
CA LYS A 128 13.72 -25.16 6.54
C LYS A 128 15.15 -25.43 6.06
N SER A 129 15.34 -26.59 5.44
CA SER A 129 16.59 -26.88 4.76
C SER A 129 16.86 -25.83 3.68
N PHE A 130 18.13 -25.48 3.49
CA PHE A 130 18.56 -24.60 2.41
C PHE A 130 18.08 -25.14 1.06
N VAL A 131 17.41 -24.27 0.29
CA VAL A 131 16.82 -24.63 -1.00
C VAL A 131 17.61 -24.01 -2.12
N ILE A 132 18.04 -24.81 -3.08
CA ILE A 132 18.73 -24.38 -4.29
C ILE A 132 18.25 -25.21 -5.49
N ASN A 133 17.98 -24.56 -6.60
CA ASN A 133 17.67 -25.24 -7.86
C ASN A 133 18.98 -25.69 -8.53
N ASN A 134 19.47 -26.86 -8.14
CA ASN A 134 20.73 -27.40 -8.67
C ASN A 134 20.72 -27.56 -10.21
N SER A 135 19.58 -27.84 -10.81
CA SER A 135 19.47 -27.96 -12.27
C SER A 135 19.81 -26.61 -12.93
N TYR A 136 19.26 -25.52 -12.40
CA TYR A 136 19.54 -24.18 -12.92
C TYR A 136 21.00 -23.77 -12.66
N TYR A 137 21.48 -23.86 -11.40
CA TYR A 137 22.81 -23.40 -11.03
C TYR A 137 23.96 -24.18 -11.73
N ASN A 138 23.72 -25.40 -12.14
CA ASN A 138 24.73 -26.23 -12.85
C ASN A 138 24.74 -26.02 -14.36
N SER A 139 23.65 -25.64 -14.98
CA SER A 139 23.55 -25.66 -16.45
C SER A 139 22.49 -24.71 -17.03
N GLY A 140 21.89 -23.87 -16.22
CA GLY A 140 20.85 -22.93 -16.67
C GLY A 140 21.41 -21.81 -17.55
N GLY A 141 20.50 -21.17 -18.29
CA GLY A 141 20.81 -19.98 -19.06
C GLY A 141 20.73 -18.70 -18.22
N THR A 142 20.34 -17.61 -18.85
CA THR A 142 20.15 -16.33 -18.18
C THR A 142 18.81 -16.29 -17.41
N TYR A 143 18.85 -15.81 -16.17
CA TYR A 143 17.66 -15.59 -15.33
C TYR A 143 17.72 -14.21 -14.69
N PRO A 144 16.64 -13.43 -14.70
CA PRO A 144 15.42 -13.68 -15.51
C PRO A 144 15.72 -13.57 -17.02
N GLU A 145 14.90 -14.19 -17.85
CA GLU A 145 15.05 -14.17 -19.31
C GLU A 145 14.69 -12.80 -19.90
N THR A 146 13.80 -12.07 -19.24
CA THR A 146 13.29 -10.78 -19.71
C THR A 146 13.92 -9.62 -18.96
N LEU A 147 14.32 -8.58 -19.68
CA LEU A 147 14.84 -7.34 -19.11
C LEU A 147 13.74 -6.53 -18.41
N MET A 148 12.55 -6.53 -18.98
CA MET A 148 11.40 -5.82 -18.46
C MET A 148 10.09 -6.47 -18.90
N GLU A 149 9.06 -6.19 -18.12
CA GLU A 149 7.69 -6.65 -18.39
C GLU A 149 6.72 -5.52 -18.09
N ILE A 150 5.56 -5.55 -18.76
CA ILE A 150 4.43 -4.68 -18.43
C ILE A 150 3.22 -5.54 -18.06
N SER A 151 2.48 -5.10 -17.06
CA SER A 151 1.22 -5.76 -16.71
C SER A 151 0.14 -5.50 -17.76
N GLU A 152 -0.92 -6.30 -17.71
CA GLU A 152 -2.17 -5.91 -18.34
C GLU A 152 -2.70 -4.60 -17.73
N PRO A 153 -3.39 -3.76 -18.53
CA PRO A 153 -4.03 -2.56 -18.02
C PRO A 153 -5.04 -2.86 -16.92
N SER A 154 -4.98 -2.10 -15.85
CA SER A 154 -5.90 -2.14 -14.71
C SER A 154 -6.50 -0.74 -14.49
N ILE A 155 -7.64 -0.67 -13.82
CA ILE A 155 -8.26 0.60 -13.45
C ILE A 155 -8.05 0.85 -11.95
N LEU A 156 -7.35 1.93 -11.64
CA LEU A 156 -7.26 2.46 -10.29
C LEU A 156 -8.21 3.65 -10.20
N ARG A 157 -9.47 3.38 -9.96
CA ARG A 157 -10.57 4.34 -9.86
C ARG A 157 -10.69 5.30 -11.05
N ASP A 158 -9.82 6.31 -11.14
CA ASP A 158 -9.89 7.38 -12.14
C ASP A 158 -8.89 7.18 -13.28
N PHE A 159 -7.88 6.32 -13.10
CA PHE A 159 -6.81 6.10 -14.06
C PHE A 159 -6.75 4.68 -14.54
N ARG A 160 -6.56 4.54 -15.85
CA ARG A 160 -6.12 3.29 -16.45
C ARG A 160 -4.61 3.25 -16.36
N ILE A 161 -4.07 2.23 -15.71
CA ILE A 161 -2.65 2.10 -15.41
C ILE A 161 -2.07 0.78 -15.89
N ILE A 162 -0.77 0.77 -16.16
CA ILE A 162 0.05 -0.44 -16.23
C ILE A 162 1.13 -0.38 -15.16
N THR A 163 1.57 -1.52 -14.70
CA THR A 163 2.80 -1.66 -13.91
C THR A 163 3.92 -2.12 -14.82
N ILE A 164 5.05 -1.44 -14.74
CA ILE A 164 6.29 -1.78 -15.41
C ILE A 164 7.20 -2.41 -14.38
N GLN A 165 7.68 -3.62 -14.63
CA GLN A 165 8.72 -4.28 -13.88
C GLN A 165 10.02 -4.22 -14.67
N ILE A 166 11.09 -3.74 -14.05
CA ILE A 166 12.45 -3.77 -14.58
C ILE A 166 13.23 -4.82 -13.79
N ASN A 167 13.95 -5.66 -14.51
CA ASN A 167 14.89 -6.66 -14.00
C ASN A 167 16.32 -6.16 -14.26
N PRO A 168 16.89 -5.30 -13.39
CA PRO A 168 18.17 -4.66 -13.68
C PRO A 168 19.37 -5.59 -13.51
N PHE A 169 19.15 -6.80 -13.00
CA PHE A 169 20.17 -7.83 -12.81
C PHE A 169 19.74 -9.11 -13.52
N ALA A 170 20.65 -9.69 -14.28
CA ALA A 170 20.43 -10.98 -14.96
C ALA A 170 21.67 -11.87 -14.78
N TYR A 171 21.47 -13.04 -14.19
CA TYR A 171 22.54 -14.01 -13.94
C TYR A 171 22.52 -15.12 -14.98
N ASN A 172 23.68 -15.44 -15.54
CA ASN A 172 23.84 -16.58 -16.42
C ASN A 172 24.59 -17.69 -15.69
N ALA A 173 23.91 -18.78 -15.37
CA ALA A 173 24.50 -19.88 -14.60
C ALA A 173 25.57 -20.66 -15.37
N GLN A 174 25.54 -20.65 -16.71
CA GLN A 174 26.52 -21.35 -17.53
C GLN A 174 27.88 -20.63 -17.54
N SER A 175 27.89 -19.29 -17.60
CA SER A 175 29.12 -18.51 -17.59
C SER A 175 29.54 -18.06 -16.18
N GLY A 176 28.61 -18.06 -15.21
CA GLY A 176 28.82 -17.52 -13.87
C GLY A 176 28.82 -15.99 -13.81
N ASP A 177 28.29 -15.32 -14.83
CA ASP A 177 28.32 -13.87 -14.96
C ASP A 177 27.00 -13.24 -14.51
N LEU A 178 27.10 -12.09 -13.81
CA LEU A 178 25.96 -11.21 -13.55
C LEU A 178 26.03 -10.02 -14.50
N THR A 179 25.03 -9.87 -15.34
CA THR A 179 24.80 -8.66 -16.13
C THR A 179 24.03 -7.66 -15.29
N VAL A 180 24.53 -6.42 -15.23
CA VAL A 180 23.93 -5.29 -14.52
C VAL A 180 23.56 -4.23 -15.53
N TYR A 181 22.26 -3.97 -15.71
CA TYR A 181 21.73 -2.92 -16.56
C TYR A 181 21.64 -1.61 -15.77
N GLN A 182 22.51 -0.68 -16.09
CA GLN A 182 22.65 0.60 -15.39
C GLN A 182 21.67 1.65 -15.89
N ASP A 183 21.44 1.70 -17.22
CA ASP A 183 20.43 2.55 -17.83
C ASP A 183 19.65 1.77 -18.87
N ILE A 184 18.36 2.04 -18.92
CA ILE A 184 17.43 1.45 -19.89
C ILE A 184 16.54 2.59 -20.39
N SER A 185 16.53 2.82 -21.72
CA SER A 185 15.55 3.69 -22.34
C SER A 185 14.57 2.84 -23.14
N PHE A 186 13.30 3.04 -22.92
CA PHE A 186 12.23 2.33 -23.62
C PHE A 186 11.08 3.24 -23.97
N ARG A 187 10.26 2.80 -24.90
CA ARG A 187 9.07 3.51 -25.36
C ARG A 187 7.84 2.65 -25.13
N LEU A 188 6.82 3.25 -24.55
CA LEU A 188 5.47 2.71 -24.55
C LEU A 188 4.77 3.21 -25.83
N ASN A 189 4.19 2.32 -26.60
CA ASN A 189 3.42 2.63 -27.79
C ASN A 189 1.95 2.35 -27.55
N PHE A 190 1.10 3.31 -27.85
CA PHE A 190 -0.36 3.24 -27.68
C PHE A 190 -1.02 3.10 -29.06
N THR A 191 -2.02 2.25 -29.15
CA THR A 191 -2.78 2.03 -30.40
C THR A 191 -4.26 2.33 -30.18
N ASP A 192 -5.00 2.48 -31.27
CA ASP A 192 -6.47 2.65 -31.22
C ASP A 192 -7.22 1.31 -31.26
N GLU A 193 -6.52 0.17 -31.21
CA GLU A 193 -7.14 -1.14 -31.13
C GLU A 193 -7.84 -1.31 -29.78
N GLN A 194 -9.00 -1.98 -29.76
CA GLN A 194 -9.75 -2.19 -28.52
C GLN A 194 -8.88 -2.90 -27.47
N GLY A 195 -8.70 -2.24 -26.34
CA GLY A 195 -7.95 -2.75 -25.19
C GLY A 195 -8.85 -3.33 -24.09
N ILE A 196 -8.22 -3.84 -23.06
CA ILE A 196 -8.90 -4.28 -21.83
C ILE A 196 -8.98 -3.13 -20.84
N ASN A 197 -9.98 -3.18 -19.96
CA ASN A 197 -10.16 -2.19 -18.88
C ASN A 197 -10.16 -0.74 -19.41
N GLU A 198 -10.90 -0.47 -20.50
CA GLU A 198 -11.01 0.87 -21.03
C GLU A 198 -11.91 1.76 -20.17
N LEU A 199 -11.50 3.01 -19.99
CA LEU A 199 -12.30 4.06 -19.36
C LEU A 199 -13.12 4.81 -20.43
N VAL A 200 -14.29 5.29 -20.02
CA VAL A 200 -15.18 6.04 -20.92
C VAL A 200 -14.54 7.37 -21.34
N SER A 201 -13.86 8.04 -20.42
CA SER A 201 -13.23 9.35 -20.62
C SER A 201 -12.12 9.59 -19.62
N GLU A 202 -11.25 10.53 -19.93
CA GLU A 202 -10.25 11.05 -18.99
C GLU A 202 -10.94 11.62 -17.74
N PRO A 203 -10.31 11.48 -16.56
CA PRO A 203 -10.84 12.06 -15.35
C PRO A 203 -10.78 13.59 -15.42
N THR A 204 -11.87 14.26 -15.03
CA THR A 204 -11.96 15.72 -14.97
C THR A 204 -11.73 16.28 -13.57
N ASN A 205 -11.95 15.47 -12.55
CA ASN A 205 -11.79 15.82 -11.14
C ASN A 205 -11.12 14.67 -10.41
N ILE A 206 -10.30 14.99 -9.43
CA ILE A 206 -9.67 14.00 -8.55
C ILE A 206 -10.17 14.22 -7.13
N SER A 207 -10.53 13.13 -6.47
CA SER A 207 -10.77 13.15 -5.04
C SER A 207 -9.46 13.48 -4.29
N ALA A 208 -9.54 14.36 -3.30
CA ALA A 208 -8.40 14.67 -2.42
C ALA A 208 -7.86 13.42 -1.72
N SER A 209 -8.74 12.43 -1.44
CA SER A 209 -8.37 11.17 -0.80
C SER A 209 -7.51 10.29 -1.69
N PHE A 210 -7.78 10.28 -3.00
CA PHE A 210 -7.02 9.47 -3.98
C PHE A 210 -5.83 10.21 -4.57
N GLY A 211 -5.85 11.56 -4.58
CA GLY A 211 -4.78 12.36 -5.16
C GLY A 211 -3.39 12.05 -4.61
N LYS A 212 -3.27 11.84 -3.30
CA LYS A 212 -2.00 11.45 -2.65
C LYS A 212 -1.52 10.06 -3.06
N ILE A 213 -2.46 9.13 -3.28
CA ILE A 213 -2.11 7.77 -3.75
C ILE A 213 -1.59 7.86 -5.18
N TYR A 214 -2.29 8.58 -6.06
CA TYR A 214 -1.82 8.75 -7.44
C TYR A 214 -0.45 9.40 -7.51
N GLU A 215 -0.21 10.44 -6.70
CA GLU A 215 1.09 11.12 -6.61
C GLU A 215 2.22 10.18 -6.16
N SER A 216 1.92 9.20 -5.28
CA SER A 216 2.92 8.27 -4.77
C SER A 216 3.23 7.10 -5.70
N ILE A 217 2.28 6.69 -6.55
CA ILE A 217 2.42 5.44 -7.33
C ILE A 217 2.41 5.63 -8.85
N ILE A 218 1.81 6.72 -9.39
CA ILE A 218 1.72 6.96 -10.83
C ILE A 218 2.82 7.90 -11.26
N LEU A 219 3.81 7.39 -11.99
CA LEU A 219 5.00 8.14 -12.41
C LEU A 219 4.68 9.42 -13.19
N ASN A 220 3.70 9.38 -14.11
CA ASN A 220 3.29 10.50 -14.95
C ASN A 220 2.05 11.25 -14.42
N PHE A 221 1.74 11.12 -13.14
CA PHE A 221 0.55 11.76 -12.55
C PHE A 221 0.55 13.29 -12.71
N ASN A 222 1.71 13.92 -12.64
CA ASN A 222 1.82 15.37 -12.79
C ASN A 222 1.35 15.89 -14.17
N ASP A 223 1.39 15.08 -15.22
CA ASP A 223 0.87 15.42 -16.54
C ASP A 223 -0.64 15.65 -16.51
N TYR A 224 -1.35 14.92 -15.66
CA TYR A 224 -2.80 14.99 -15.48
C TYR A 224 -3.20 16.05 -14.45
N ARG A 225 -2.42 16.22 -13.38
CA ARG A 225 -2.71 17.15 -12.28
C ARG A 225 -2.91 18.58 -12.76
N ASN A 226 -2.16 19.02 -13.75
CA ASN A 226 -2.22 20.38 -14.29
C ASN A 226 -3.45 20.65 -15.16
N THR A 227 -4.15 19.61 -15.61
CA THR A 227 -5.35 19.70 -16.47
C THR A 227 -6.65 19.50 -15.70
N MET A 228 -6.58 19.13 -14.43
CA MET A 228 -7.75 18.80 -13.61
C MET A 228 -8.21 19.98 -12.76
N VAL A 229 -9.52 20.14 -12.70
CA VAL A 229 -10.16 21.13 -11.82
C VAL A 229 -10.19 20.58 -10.40
N ALA A 230 -9.91 21.44 -9.45
CA ALA A 230 -9.93 21.31 -8.00
C ALA A 230 -10.31 19.96 -7.35
N ASN A 231 -9.60 19.60 -6.29
CA ASN A 231 -9.90 18.48 -5.41
C ASN A 231 -11.36 18.51 -4.93
N THR A 232 -12.10 17.45 -5.17
CA THR A 232 -13.44 17.29 -4.60
C THR A 232 -13.35 16.93 -3.11
N PRO A 233 -14.29 17.35 -2.27
CA PRO A 233 -14.37 16.91 -0.89
C PRO A 233 -14.45 15.39 -0.81
N PRO A 234 -13.91 14.75 0.25
CA PRO A 234 -14.05 13.32 0.44
C PRO A 234 -15.54 12.95 0.59
N ARG A 235 -15.98 11.92 -0.13
CA ARG A 235 -17.36 11.41 -0.08
C ARG A 235 -17.43 10.11 0.67
N TYR A 236 -18.32 10.09 1.66
CA TYR A 236 -18.63 8.90 2.45
C TYR A 236 -19.97 8.32 2.02
N LEU A 237 -20.01 7.03 1.81
CA LEU A 237 -21.25 6.25 1.74
C LEU A 237 -21.31 5.37 2.98
N ILE A 238 -22.17 5.72 3.92
CA ILE A 238 -22.39 4.94 5.14
C ILE A 238 -23.56 4.00 4.89
N ILE A 239 -23.34 2.70 5.04
CA ILE A 239 -24.39 1.68 4.97
C ILE A 239 -24.48 1.01 6.35
N TYR A 240 -25.65 1.04 6.96
CA TYR A 240 -25.85 0.49 8.30
C TYR A 240 -26.86 -0.66 8.30
N GLY A 241 -26.69 -1.60 9.24
CA GLY A 241 -27.64 -2.70 9.46
C GLY A 241 -29.01 -2.15 9.81
N ASN A 242 -30.02 -2.51 8.99
CA ASN A 242 -31.37 -1.98 9.13
C ASN A 242 -31.94 -2.24 10.52
N ASN A 243 -32.38 -1.18 11.19
CA ASN A 243 -33.00 -1.23 12.50
C ASN A 243 -33.94 -0.04 12.67
N THR A 244 -34.80 -0.10 13.70
CA THR A 244 -35.79 0.94 14.03
C THR A 244 -35.48 1.66 15.36
N ASP A 245 -34.28 1.47 15.90
CA ASP A 245 -33.88 2.09 17.17
C ASP A 245 -33.59 3.59 16.98
N THR A 246 -34.44 4.42 17.61
CA THR A 246 -34.30 5.87 17.56
C THR A 246 -32.97 6.36 18.17
N ASN A 247 -32.44 5.68 19.21
CA ASN A 247 -31.18 6.07 19.82
C ASN A 247 -30.00 5.73 18.88
N PHE A 248 -30.09 4.63 18.11
CA PHE A 248 -29.13 4.35 17.05
C PHE A 248 -29.17 5.44 15.97
N ALA A 249 -30.37 5.82 15.54
CA ALA A 249 -30.52 6.87 14.53
C ALA A 249 -29.91 8.21 15.02
N ASN A 250 -30.09 8.59 16.29
CA ASN A 250 -29.52 9.79 16.88
C ASN A 250 -27.95 9.70 16.88
N ALA A 251 -27.39 8.57 17.31
CA ALA A 251 -25.95 8.35 17.32
C ALA A 251 -25.36 8.36 15.89
N LEU A 252 -26.04 7.76 14.93
CA LEU A 252 -25.65 7.80 13.52
C LEU A 252 -25.67 9.23 12.97
N ASN A 253 -26.71 10.01 13.27
CA ASN A 253 -26.81 11.40 12.84
C ASN A 253 -25.68 12.27 13.41
N GLU A 254 -25.29 12.06 14.68
CA GLU A 254 -24.14 12.74 15.28
C GLU A 254 -22.83 12.38 14.55
N TYR A 255 -22.62 11.11 14.24
CA TYR A 255 -21.45 10.68 13.46
C TYR A 255 -21.43 11.28 12.05
N VAL A 256 -22.55 11.30 11.36
CA VAL A 256 -22.70 11.94 10.04
C VAL A 256 -22.39 13.43 10.14
N LEU A 257 -22.93 14.12 11.17
CA LEU A 257 -22.67 15.54 11.38
C LEU A 257 -21.18 15.80 11.61
N TRP A 258 -20.51 14.95 12.39
CA TRP A 258 -19.07 15.07 12.62
C TRP A 258 -18.26 14.93 11.31
N LYS A 259 -18.56 13.95 10.47
CA LYS A 259 -17.91 13.82 9.16
C LYS A 259 -18.16 15.02 8.24
N LYS A 260 -19.37 15.58 8.24
CA LYS A 260 -19.70 16.82 7.50
C LYS A 260 -18.95 18.03 8.04
N GLN A 261 -18.80 18.15 9.35
CA GLN A 261 -17.99 19.23 9.98
C GLN A 261 -16.52 19.14 9.61
N LYS A 262 -16.01 17.95 9.31
CA LYS A 262 -14.66 17.73 8.77
C LYS A 262 -14.54 18.03 7.27
N GLY A 263 -15.61 18.52 6.63
CA GLY A 263 -15.62 18.89 5.22
C GLY A 263 -15.96 17.75 4.26
N ALA A 264 -16.48 16.62 4.77
CA ALA A 264 -16.89 15.50 3.93
C ALA A 264 -18.32 15.66 3.42
N ASP A 265 -18.59 15.16 2.22
CA ASP A 265 -19.94 14.88 1.73
C ASP A 265 -20.36 13.47 2.21
N VAL A 266 -21.57 13.33 2.76
CA VAL A 266 -21.98 12.08 3.41
C VAL A 266 -23.35 11.64 2.94
N MET A 267 -23.42 10.47 2.35
CA MET A 267 -24.62 9.72 2.01
C MET A 267 -24.85 8.59 3.01
N VAL A 268 -26.11 8.30 3.32
CA VAL A 268 -26.47 7.25 4.26
C VAL A 268 -27.54 6.35 3.64
N ALA A 269 -27.44 5.05 3.86
CA ALA A 269 -28.44 4.06 3.50
C ALA A 269 -28.48 2.93 4.54
N SER A 270 -29.64 2.32 4.72
CA SER A 270 -29.77 1.10 5.51
C SER A 270 -29.69 -0.15 4.63
N THR A 271 -29.55 -1.32 5.28
CA THR A 271 -29.72 -2.60 4.58
C THR A 271 -31.18 -3.01 4.37
N ALA A 272 -32.14 -2.06 4.48
CA ALA A 272 -33.52 -2.31 4.08
C ALA A 272 -33.60 -2.64 2.59
N THR A 273 -34.54 -3.50 2.21
CA THR A 273 -34.72 -3.92 0.81
C THR A 273 -35.14 -2.77 -0.12
N SER A 274 -35.68 -1.70 0.44
CA SER A 274 -36.01 -0.45 -0.28
C SER A 274 -34.83 0.49 -0.49
N GLU A 275 -33.67 0.21 0.12
CA GLU A 275 -32.44 1.01 0.03
C GLU A 275 -31.28 0.17 -0.51
N ALA A 276 -30.24 -0.11 0.31
CA ALA A 276 -29.08 -0.89 -0.14
C ALA A 276 -29.37 -2.40 -0.25
N GLY A 277 -30.42 -2.88 0.41
CA GLY A 277 -30.76 -4.30 0.46
C GLY A 277 -29.90 -5.08 1.46
N ASN A 278 -30.23 -6.35 1.65
CA ASN A 278 -29.69 -7.20 2.72
C ASN A 278 -28.88 -8.42 2.19
N SER A 279 -28.41 -8.35 0.97
CA SER A 279 -27.52 -9.36 0.39
C SER A 279 -26.23 -8.74 -0.14
N THR A 280 -25.18 -9.52 -0.26
CA THR A 280 -23.92 -9.04 -0.88
C THR A 280 -24.16 -8.45 -2.27
N THR A 281 -25.00 -9.09 -3.07
CA THR A 281 -25.34 -8.63 -4.42
C THR A 281 -26.10 -7.29 -4.41
N SER A 282 -27.12 -7.14 -3.56
CA SER A 282 -27.90 -5.89 -3.50
C SER A 282 -27.04 -4.71 -3.02
N ILE A 283 -26.26 -4.91 -1.96
CA ILE A 283 -25.34 -3.88 -1.43
C ILE A 283 -24.28 -3.52 -2.48
N LYS A 284 -23.70 -4.52 -3.13
CA LYS A 284 -22.73 -4.29 -4.22
C LYS A 284 -23.33 -3.44 -5.34
N ASN A 285 -24.53 -3.80 -5.80
CA ASN A 285 -25.24 -3.06 -6.84
C ASN A 285 -25.58 -1.62 -6.40
N TYR A 286 -25.93 -1.43 -5.14
CA TYR A 286 -26.19 -0.11 -4.60
C TYR A 286 -24.93 0.76 -4.61
N ILE A 287 -23.80 0.23 -4.14
CA ILE A 287 -22.50 0.91 -4.18
C ILE A 287 -22.09 1.20 -5.63
N GLN A 288 -22.26 0.23 -6.55
CA GLN A 288 -21.98 0.38 -7.98
C GLN A 288 -22.78 1.52 -8.62
N ASN A 289 -24.07 1.61 -8.30
CA ASN A 289 -24.93 2.69 -8.81
C ASN A 289 -24.47 4.07 -8.33
N LYS A 290 -24.04 4.17 -7.05
CA LYS A 290 -23.46 5.40 -6.51
C LYS A 290 -22.13 5.72 -7.16
N TYR A 291 -21.29 4.71 -7.39
CA TYR A 291 -19.99 4.86 -8.03
C TYR A 291 -20.07 5.33 -9.49
N ASN A 292 -21.04 4.82 -10.24
CA ASN A 292 -21.19 5.16 -11.66
C ASN A 292 -21.64 6.61 -11.90
N ASN A 293 -22.22 7.26 -10.89
CA ASN A 293 -22.60 8.66 -10.96
C ASN A 293 -21.51 9.53 -10.31
N VAL A 294 -20.86 10.37 -11.09
CA VAL A 294 -19.75 11.24 -10.66
C VAL A 294 -20.11 12.13 -9.46
N GLU A 295 -21.38 12.54 -9.34
CA GLU A 295 -21.86 13.38 -8.24
C GLU A 295 -22.06 12.61 -6.92
N THR A 296 -22.17 11.29 -6.98
CA THR A 296 -22.38 10.43 -5.81
C THR A 296 -21.30 9.38 -5.62
N ARG A 297 -20.26 9.37 -6.47
CA ARG A 297 -19.15 8.41 -6.42
C ARG A 297 -18.46 8.47 -5.06
N PRO A 298 -18.52 7.42 -4.22
CA PRO A 298 -17.92 7.46 -2.90
C PRO A 298 -16.40 7.29 -2.98
N ASP A 299 -15.68 7.96 -2.07
CA ASP A 299 -14.30 7.66 -1.76
C ASP A 299 -14.21 6.59 -0.69
N PHE A 300 -15.11 6.69 0.29
CA PHE A 300 -15.16 5.80 1.44
C PHE A 300 -16.55 5.14 1.54
N VAL A 301 -16.54 3.82 1.64
CA VAL A 301 -17.71 3.04 2.03
C VAL A 301 -17.49 2.60 3.49
N VAL A 302 -18.43 2.96 4.36
CA VAL A 302 -18.37 2.63 5.78
C VAL A 302 -19.57 1.77 6.14
N PHE A 303 -19.33 0.54 6.54
CA PHE A 303 -20.37 -0.32 7.09
C PHE A 303 -20.48 -0.09 8.60
N ILE A 304 -21.70 0.08 9.10
CA ILE A 304 -22.00 0.13 10.54
C ILE A 304 -22.88 -1.07 10.86
N GLY A 305 -22.27 -2.13 11.34
CA GLY A 305 -22.89 -3.41 11.62
C GLY A 305 -21.90 -4.57 11.51
N ASP A 306 -22.28 -5.70 12.09
CA ASP A 306 -21.46 -6.90 12.08
C ASP A 306 -21.96 -7.90 11.03
N THR A 307 -21.34 -9.06 10.97
CA THR A 307 -21.76 -10.23 10.17
C THR A 307 -22.87 -11.01 10.87
N VAL A 308 -23.09 -10.76 12.15
CA VAL A 308 -24.10 -11.36 13.03
C VAL A 308 -24.80 -10.30 13.86
N GLY A 309 -25.77 -10.69 14.69
CA GLY A 309 -26.46 -9.79 15.60
C GLY A 309 -27.60 -9.00 14.95
N SER A 310 -28.03 -7.91 15.64
CA SER A 310 -29.18 -7.12 15.23
C SER A 310 -28.90 -6.15 14.08
N TYR A 311 -27.63 -5.81 13.87
CA TYR A 311 -27.19 -4.86 12.84
C TYR A 311 -26.41 -5.56 11.73
N THR A 312 -26.94 -6.69 11.24
CA THR A 312 -26.24 -7.55 10.28
C THR A 312 -26.05 -6.88 8.92
N ILE A 313 -24.81 -6.92 8.42
CA ILE A 313 -24.46 -6.55 7.06
C ILE A 313 -23.70 -7.73 6.41
N PRO A 314 -24.19 -8.28 5.29
CA PRO A 314 -23.54 -9.37 4.58
C PRO A 314 -22.10 -9.08 4.19
N TYR A 315 -21.29 -10.14 4.11
CA TYR A 315 -19.88 -10.12 3.72
C TYR A 315 -19.60 -11.18 2.65
N TYR A 316 -18.48 -11.06 1.96
CA TYR A 316 -17.98 -12.09 1.07
C TYR A 316 -17.08 -13.05 1.85
N THR A 317 -17.04 -14.30 1.39
CA THR A 317 -16.11 -15.30 1.93
C THR A 317 -14.98 -15.50 0.93
N GLN A 318 -13.75 -15.40 1.40
CA GLN A 318 -12.55 -15.69 0.61
C GLN A 318 -11.68 -16.67 1.40
N SER A 319 -11.21 -17.74 0.72
CA SER A 319 -10.36 -18.86 1.23
C SER A 319 -10.44 -19.19 2.72
N SER A 320 -10.18 -18.28 3.63
CA SER A 320 -10.06 -18.53 5.07
C SER A 320 -10.81 -17.51 5.94
N GLY A 321 -11.65 -16.63 5.36
CA GLY A 321 -12.31 -15.64 6.19
C GLY A 321 -13.32 -14.75 5.50
N ALA A 322 -13.98 -13.90 6.31
CA ALA A 322 -14.87 -12.86 5.87
C ALA A 322 -14.08 -11.69 5.28
N THR A 323 -14.57 -11.12 4.21
CA THR A 323 -13.98 -9.94 3.59
C THR A 323 -15.04 -8.99 3.05
N ASP A 324 -14.76 -7.69 3.16
CA ASP A 324 -15.55 -6.64 2.53
C ASP A 324 -14.89 -6.11 1.24
N TYR A 325 -13.65 -6.56 0.95
CA TYR A 325 -12.88 -6.02 -0.16
C TYR A 325 -13.56 -6.16 -1.52
N ASN A 326 -14.31 -7.23 -1.75
CA ASN A 326 -15.05 -7.45 -2.99
C ASN A 326 -16.10 -6.35 -3.30
N TYR A 327 -16.53 -5.59 -2.30
CA TYR A 327 -17.42 -4.45 -2.53
C TYR A 327 -16.72 -3.29 -3.24
N THR A 328 -15.40 -3.24 -3.25
CA THR A 328 -14.61 -2.14 -3.83
C THR A 328 -14.26 -2.32 -5.31
N PHE A 329 -14.47 -3.49 -5.91
CA PHE A 329 -14.20 -3.73 -7.33
C PHE A 329 -15.33 -3.15 -8.19
N LEU A 330 -15.26 -1.88 -8.55
CA LEU A 330 -16.35 -1.11 -9.15
C LEU A 330 -16.06 -0.70 -10.60
N ALA A 331 -14.80 -0.71 -11.02
CA ALA A 331 -14.37 -0.43 -12.37
C ALA A 331 -13.44 -1.52 -12.89
N GLY A 332 -13.50 -1.78 -14.19
CA GLY A 332 -12.66 -2.81 -14.82
C GLY A 332 -13.02 -4.24 -14.44
N SER A 333 -12.13 -5.14 -14.79
CA SER A 333 -12.17 -6.57 -14.45
C SER A 333 -10.99 -7.01 -13.58
N ASP A 334 -10.26 -6.04 -13.05
CA ASP A 334 -9.12 -6.25 -12.17
C ASP A 334 -9.54 -6.36 -10.69
N GLN A 335 -8.54 -6.46 -9.81
CA GLN A 335 -8.74 -6.56 -8.37
C GLN A 335 -8.24 -5.33 -7.58
N LEU A 336 -8.10 -4.19 -8.25
CA LEU A 336 -7.81 -2.94 -7.58
C LEU A 336 -9.09 -2.37 -6.96
N GLY A 337 -8.98 -1.84 -5.75
CA GLY A 337 -10.12 -1.21 -5.08
C GLY A 337 -10.33 0.21 -5.59
N ASP A 338 -11.56 0.52 -6.02
CA ASP A 338 -11.96 1.82 -6.55
C ASP A 338 -12.51 2.78 -5.48
N CYS A 339 -12.64 2.30 -4.25
CA CYS A 339 -12.96 3.08 -3.06
C CYS A 339 -12.34 2.42 -1.83
N PHE A 340 -12.16 3.19 -0.77
CA PHE A 340 -11.79 2.64 0.53
C PHE A 340 -13.01 2.02 1.17
N ILE A 341 -12.83 0.91 1.88
CA ILE A 341 -13.90 0.27 2.63
C ILE A 341 -13.44 -0.01 4.06
N GLY A 342 -14.36 0.18 5.00
CA GLY A 342 -14.15 -0.17 6.40
C GLY A 342 -15.45 -0.55 7.07
N ARG A 343 -15.36 -1.43 8.08
CA ARG A 343 -16.52 -1.86 8.87
C ARG A 343 -16.33 -1.43 10.32
N ILE A 344 -17.30 -0.68 10.84
CA ILE A 344 -17.53 -0.50 12.27
C ILE A 344 -18.34 -1.72 12.71
N SER A 345 -17.63 -2.76 13.15
CA SER A 345 -18.22 -4.05 13.51
C SER A 345 -18.89 -3.94 14.86
N VAL A 346 -20.20 -3.87 14.85
CA VAL A 346 -21.06 -3.70 16.04
C VAL A 346 -22.37 -4.45 15.85
N GLU A 347 -22.81 -5.16 16.89
CA GLU A 347 -24.03 -5.95 16.88
C GLU A 347 -25.24 -5.21 17.46
N ASN A 348 -24.98 -4.13 18.21
CA ASN A 348 -26.00 -3.40 18.96
C ASN A 348 -25.58 -1.95 19.24
N LEU A 349 -26.51 -1.15 19.75
CA LEU A 349 -26.29 0.26 20.07
C LEU A 349 -25.17 0.49 21.10
N SER A 350 -25.08 -0.36 22.14
CA SER A 350 -24.05 -0.17 23.19
C SER A 350 -22.65 -0.27 22.62
N GLN A 351 -22.39 -1.25 21.77
CA GLN A 351 -21.09 -1.38 21.07
C GLN A 351 -20.85 -0.19 20.15
N PHE A 352 -21.87 0.26 19.40
CA PHE A 352 -21.75 1.42 18.52
C PHE A 352 -21.35 2.69 19.28
N LEU A 353 -22.01 2.97 20.41
CA LEU A 353 -21.69 4.13 21.26
C LEU A 353 -20.27 4.08 21.80
N VAL A 354 -19.74 2.88 22.16
CA VAL A 354 -18.35 2.72 22.59
C VAL A 354 -17.38 3.08 21.46
N VAL A 355 -17.64 2.62 20.24
CA VAL A 355 -16.79 2.95 19.08
C VAL A 355 -16.85 4.44 18.75
N LEU A 356 -18.04 5.04 18.73
CA LEU A 356 -18.19 6.48 18.48
C LEU A 356 -17.47 7.32 19.53
N ASN A 357 -17.57 6.94 20.81
CA ASN A 357 -16.86 7.65 21.87
C ASN A 357 -15.33 7.60 21.65
N LYS A 358 -14.77 6.47 21.25
CA LYS A 358 -13.34 6.36 20.90
C LYS A 358 -12.97 7.27 19.71
N ILE A 359 -13.82 7.30 18.67
CA ILE A 359 -13.61 8.17 17.50
C ILE A 359 -13.61 9.64 17.92
N TYR A 360 -14.61 10.06 18.72
CA TYR A 360 -14.69 11.46 19.16
C TYR A 360 -13.54 11.86 20.09
N LEU A 361 -13.17 11.00 21.02
CA LEU A 361 -12.01 11.24 21.92
C LEU A 361 -10.72 11.42 21.10
N TYR A 362 -10.55 10.66 20.01
CA TYR A 362 -9.34 10.72 19.18
C TYR A 362 -9.38 11.86 18.15
N GLU A 363 -10.53 12.06 17.49
CA GLU A 363 -10.62 12.98 16.35
C GLU A 363 -11.05 14.40 16.74
N ARG A 364 -11.82 14.58 17.84
CA ARG A 364 -12.48 15.82 18.19
C ARG A 364 -12.12 16.35 19.57
N ASP A 365 -12.16 15.47 20.56
CA ASP A 365 -12.15 15.86 21.96
C ASP A 365 -10.79 15.60 22.64
N ILE A 366 -9.69 15.61 21.87
CA ILE A 366 -8.34 15.38 22.39
C ILE A 366 -8.00 16.49 23.40
N ASN A 367 -7.69 16.08 24.62
CA ASN A 367 -7.09 16.98 25.59
C ASN A 367 -5.60 17.13 25.31
N ILE A 368 -5.22 18.19 24.59
CA ILE A 368 -3.83 18.48 24.17
C ILE A 368 -2.88 18.56 25.35
N ALA A 369 -3.33 19.02 26.51
CA ALA A 369 -2.50 19.11 27.73
C ALA A 369 -2.05 17.74 28.23
N ASN A 370 -2.78 16.66 27.90
CA ASN A 370 -2.49 15.27 28.25
C ASN A 370 -2.28 14.37 27.04
N ALA A 371 -1.85 14.93 25.91
CA ALA A 371 -1.77 14.22 24.62
C ALA A 371 -0.41 13.54 24.38
N SER A 372 0.46 13.41 25.39
CA SER A 372 1.78 12.74 25.27
C SER A 372 1.68 11.29 24.75
N TRP A 373 0.52 10.65 24.92
CA TRP A 373 0.25 9.32 24.40
C TRP A 373 0.20 9.25 22.88
N LEU A 374 -0.04 10.36 22.17
CA LEU A 374 -0.06 10.41 20.70
C LEU A 374 1.29 10.06 20.07
N ASN A 375 2.39 10.37 20.77
CA ASN A 375 3.74 10.05 20.31
C ASN A 375 4.22 8.66 20.75
N ARG A 376 3.37 7.87 21.41
CA ARG A 376 3.69 6.49 21.77
C ARG A 376 3.10 5.53 20.76
N MET A 377 3.90 4.57 20.35
CA MET A 377 3.48 3.50 19.45
C MET A 377 3.70 2.13 20.08
N MET A 378 2.75 1.24 19.90
CA MET A 378 2.90 -0.18 20.21
C MET A 378 3.06 -0.95 18.91
N LEU A 379 4.14 -1.71 18.79
CA LEU A 379 4.42 -2.57 17.65
C LEU A 379 4.52 -4.01 18.12
N SER A 380 3.70 -4.89 17.57
CA SER A 380 3.78 -6.30 17.93
C SER A 380 3.72 -7.21 16.70
N GLY A 381 4.40 -8.34 16.78
CA GLY A 381 4.47 -9.31 15.70
C GLY A 381 4.50 -10.73 16.25
N ASP A 382 3.62 -11.56 15.73
CA ASP A 382 3.63 -12.99 15.98
C ASP A 382 4.55 -13.65 14.96
N ASN A 383 5.74 -14.05 15.39
CA ASN A 383 6.77 -14.61 14.51
C ASN A 383 6.77 -16.13 14.41
N ALA A 384 5.94 -16.84 15.19
CA ALA A 384 5.90 -18.30 15.15
C ALA A 384 5.01 -18.84 14.03
N PRO A 385 3.68 -18.60 14.00
CA PRO A 385 2.86 -19.11 12.91
C PRO A 385 3.01 -18.29 11.62
N SER A 386 3.29 -16.98 11.72
CA SER A 386 3.35 -16.08 10.56
C SER A 386 4.77 -15.80 10.04
N GLY A 387 5.79 -16.31 10.74
CA GLY A 387 7.19 -16.18 10.36
C GLY A 387 7.83 -14.82 10.71
N ILE A 388 9.14 -14.80 10.58
CA ILE A 388 10.01 -13.68 11.01
C ILE A 388 9.71 -12.34 10.29
N SER A 389 9.06 -12.40 9.13
CA SER A 389 8.67 -11.21 8.37
C SER A 389 7.73 -10.28 9.14
N THR A 390 6.97 -10.81 10.10
CA THR A 390 6.09 -10.00 10.96
C THR A 390 6.89 -9.02 11.80
N MET A 391 7.99 -9.48 12.38
CA MET A 391 8.91 -8.65 13.15
C MET A 391 9.63 -7.60 12.27
N TYR A 392 10.13 -8.00 11.10
CA TYR A 392 10.85 -7.08 10.22
C TYR A 392 9.97 -5.95 9.71
N ILE A 393 8.70 -6.23 9.38
CA ILE A 393 7.74 -5.18 8.99
C ILE A 393 7.54 -4.18 10.13
N GLN A 394 7.41 -4.63 11.38
CA GLN A 394 7.24 -3.74 12.51
C GLN A 394 8.49 -2.88 12.77
N LYS A 395 9.68 -3.46 12.60
CA LYS A 395 10.95 -2.71 12.68
C LYS A 395 11.05 -1.66 11.57
N TYR A 396 10.64 -2.01 10.35
CA TYR A 396 10.58 -1.07 9.24
C TYR A 396 9.60 0.09 9.54
N ILE A 397 8.40 -0.20 10.06
CA ILE A 397 7.45 0.84 10.48
C ILE A 397 8.08 1.76 11.52
N LYS A 398 8.82 1.21 12.49
CA LYS A 398 9.55 2.01 13.50
C LYS A 398 10.56 2.95 12.86
N GLU A 399 11.43 2.43 11.99
CA GLU A 399 12.46 3.20 11.31
C GLU A 399 11.85 4.32 10.47
N MET A 400 10.85 4.01 9.66
CA MET A 400 10.13 5.01 8.85
C MET A 400 9.42 6.06 9.70
N SER A 401 8.83 5.66 10.82
CA SER A 401 8.19 6.62 11.74
C SER A 401 9.20 7.58 12.37
N LEU A 402 10.37 7.09 12.76
CA LEU A 402 11.45 7.92 13.34
C LEU A 402 12.01 8.92 12.32
N LEU A 403 12.02 8.58 11.02
CA LEU A 403 12.41 9.53 9.97
C LEU A 403 11.40 10.69 9.86
N THR A 404 10.11 10.43 10.10
CA THR A 404 9.08 11.47 10.02
C THR A 404 8.96 12.28 11.30
N ASN A 405 9.09 11.64 12.48
CA ASN A 405 9.05 12.29 13.77
C ASN A 405 9.96 11.56 14.78
N PRO A 406 11.13 12.15 15.11
CA PRO A 406 12.09 11.53 16.04
C PRO A 406 11.60 11.45 17.49
N ASP A 407 10.52 12.15 17.84
CA ASP A 407 9.97 12.16 19.20
C ASP A 407 9.02 10.98 19.45
N TYR A 408 8.79 10.11 18.47
CA TYR A 408 8.03 8.89 18.68
C TYR A 408 8.77 7.93 19.61
N THR A 409 8.02 7.34 20.52
CA THR A 409 8.50 6.30 21.42
C THR A 409 7.76 4.99 21.16
N PHE A 410 8.47 3.86 21.33
CA PHE A 410 7.96 2.56 20.92
C PHE A 410 7.97 1.58 22.08
N THR A 411 6.90 0.81 22.20
CA THR A 411 6.89 -0.48 22.91
C THR A 411 6.81 -1.56 21.86
N GLU A 412 7.73 -2.52 21.93
CA GLU A 412 7.89 -3.58 20.94
C GLU A 412 7.68 -4.95 21.60
N ASP A 413 6.88 -5.82 20.96
CA ASP A 413 6.63 -7.19 21.40
C ASP A 413 6.64 -8.14 20.20
N TYR A 414 7.72 -8.91 20.04
CA TYR A 414 8.00 -9.77 18.90
C TYR A 414 8.24 -11.22 19.33
N GLY A 415 7.35 -11.75 20.16
CA GLY A 415 7.46 -13.12 20.66
C GLY A 415 6.97 -14.19 19.68
N SER A 416 7.13 -15.46 20.08
CA SER A 416 6.50 -16.58 19.41
C SER A 416 4.98 -16.57 19.49
N SER A 417 4.45 -15.84 20.48
CA SER A 417 3.06 -15.42 20.58
C SER A 417 3.01 -14.04 21.24
N PRO A 418 2.00 -13.22 20.93
CA PRO A 418 1.86 -11.90 21.53
C PRO A 418 1.80 -11.97 23.07
N ASN A 419 2.55 -11.07 23.74
CA ASN A 419 2.45 -10.95 25.19
C ASN A 419 1.27 -10.04 25.55
N TYR A 420 0.11 -10.63 25.78
CA TYR A 420 -1.12 -9.90 26.12
C TYR A 420 -0.98 -8.99 27.33
N SER A 421 -0.11 -9.33 28.29
CA SER A 421 0.13 -8.48 29.47
C SER A 421 0.83 -7.18 29.07
N VAL A 422 1.88 -7.26 28.25
CA VAL A 422 2.60 -6.09 27.71
C VAL A 422 1.68 -5.24 26.84
N ILE A 423 0.92 -5.87 25.95
CA ILE A 423 -0.03 -5.17 25.07
C ILE A 423 -1.07 -4.43 25.89
N ASN A 424 -1.75 -5.12 26.82
CA ASN A 424 -2.78 -4.52 27.65
C ASN A 424 -2.25 -3.38 28.51
N GLN A 425 -1.06 -3.54 29.13
CA GLN A 425 -0.44 -2.49 29.92
C GLN A 425 -0.13 -1.26 29.06
N THR A 426 0.44 -1.46 27.88
CA THR A 426 0.81 -0.37 26.97
C THR A 426 -0.42 0.36 26.43
N LEU A 427 -1.45 -0.36 26.03
CA LEU A 427 -2.70 0.23 25.55
C LEU A 427 -3.43 1.01 26.65
N ASN A 428 -3.43 0.50 27.89
CA ASN A 428 -4.03 1.22 29.05
C ASN A 428 -3.27 2.50 29.43
N GLN A 429 -1.97 2.58 29.15
CA GLN A 429 -1.19 3.80 29.28
C GLN A 429 -1.47 4.82 28.16
N GLY A 430 -2.15 4.39 27.12
CA GLY A 430 -2.46 5.15 25.93
C GLY A 430 -1.35 5.14 24.90
N VAL A 431 -1.72 4.89 23.66
CA VAL A 431 -0.85 4.95 22.48
C VAL A 431 -1.57 5.67 21.34
N GLY A 432 -0.85 6.43 20.54
CA GLY A 432 -1.38 7.07 19.34
C GLY A 432 -1.54 6.08 18.19
N PHE A 433 -0.73 5.03 18.17
CA PHE A 433 -0.75 4.01 17.12
C PHE A 433 -0.39 2.63 17.68
N TYR A 434 -1.16 1.63 17.29
CA TYR A 434 -0.87 0.22 17.54
C TYR A 434 -0.85 -0.54 16.22
N SER A 435 0.24 -1.21 15.94
CA SER A 435 0.37 -2.11 14.79
C SER A 435 0.62 -3.54 15.26
N PHE A 436 -0.20 -4.44 14.76
CA PHE A 436 -0.03 -5.89 14.92
C PHE A 436 0.12 -6.52 13.54
N ARG A 437 1.08 -7.42 13.43
CA ARG A 437 1.19 -8.30 12.27
C ARG A 437 1.43 -9.73 12.73
N GLY A 438 0.52 -10.58 12.35
CA GLY A 438 0.55 -11.98 12.75
C GLY A 438 -0.72 -12.70 12.37
N TYR A 439 -0.83 -13.92 12.83
CA TYR A 439 -2.02 -14.75 12.70
C TYR A 439 -2.90 -14.56 13.95
N ILE A 440 -4.19 -14.34 13.72
CA ILE A 440 -5.18 -14.34 14.80
C ILE A 440 -5.91 -15.67 14.70
N ASP A 441 -5.69 -16.53 15.68
CA ASP A 441 -6.44 -17.76 15.81
C ASP A 441 -7.79 -17.44 16.48
N TRP A 442 -8.86 -17.87 15.84
CA TRP A 442 -10.20 -17.74 16.39
C TRP A 442 -10.39 -18.93 17.35
N VAL A 443 -10.20 -18.70 18.63
CA VAL A 443 -10.53 -19.66 19.70
C VAL A 443 -11.89 -19.32 20.28
#